data_e1e2449730a06957dfc95dc41a4b2319
#
_entry.id   e1e2449730a06957dfc95dc41a4b2319
#
_cell.length_a   1.000
_cell.length_b   1.000
_cell.length_c   1.000
_cell.angle_alpha   90.00
_cell.angle_beta   90.00
_cell.angle_gamma   90.00
#
_symmetry.space_group_name_H-M   'P 1'
#
loop_
_entity.id
_entity.type
_entity.pdbx_description
1 polymer ?
#
loop_
_entity_poly.entity_id
_entity_poly.type
_entity_poly.pdbx_seq_one_letter_code
_entity_poly.pdbx_strand_id
1 'polypeptide(L)'
;KRQEKHMVETLLSDIGNDINNDSILNESQKILYLAELQYIKAYTGYNDFNKMREAFNIIPTLSKSPVNIIANGFPFNFECPSVMMLYHRQAGALDEEINALEKCAPDYYRITNGHGKGFEAVMKADALYNRGDFDSAEILCQKTIYMADSRNQYGIYIAACYILANISLYRGLNDQYKENMNKIEQAARKDDNKTGSLVKLADICNACMLSDIEHQDEIAAWLKDQKKIEDTVSFYSLSFVNVLFGKYLILNGEYHHFLGISGQLLGLNNLFSYVLPQIYTYIYLAVANYQTGETEKAHKFLLEAIKLAEPDNIYMPFVHNYSLISDLIAETVVSRDFSSFIKHIVKISKNYEKGIKSIKKAGHVLADYGLTVREADVAKLAAQRLSNKEIAAQLFIAESTVKSNMKVIFNKLQINSRAELKNFFE
;
A
#
# COMPACT_ATOMS: atom_id res chain seq x y z
N LYS A 1 -11.96 -11.31 -23.11
CA LYS A 1 -10.50 -11.21 -22.95
C LYS A 1 -9.72 -11.26 -24.26
N ARG A 2 -9.88 -12.32 -25.13
CA ARG A 2 -9.21 -12.36 -26.44
C ARG A 2 -9.72 -11.30 -27.43
N GLN A 3 -11.04 -11.08 -27.50
CA GLN A 3 -11.66 -10.09 -28.37
C GLN A 3 -11.27 -8.66 -27.97
N GLU A 4 -11.32 -8.33 -26.70
CA GLU A 4 -10.94 -7.01 -26.18
C GLU A 4 -9.46 -6.70 -26.42
N LYS A 5 -8.57 -7.68 -26.18
CA LYS A 5 -7.15 -7.53 -26.48
C LYS A 5 -6.90 -7.28 -27.95
N HIS A 6 -7.55 -8.04 -28.82
CA HIS A 6 -7.45 -7.84 -30.28
C HIS A 6 -7.97 -6.48 -30.71
N MET A 7 -9.08 -6.00 -30.12
CA MET A 7 -9.61 -4.67 -30.37
C MET A 7 -8.62 -3.55 -29.99
N VAL A 8 -7.97 -3.67 -28.80
CA VAL A 8 -6.93 -2.71 -28.36
C VAL A 8 -5.71 -2.75 -29.28
N GLU A 9 -5.25 -3.92 -29.66
CA GLU A 9 -4.11 -4.08 -30.59
C GLU A 9 -4.44 -3.48 -31.97
N THR A 10 -5.65 -3.69 -32.49
CA THR A 10 -6.12 -3.09 -33.73
C THR A 10 -6.16 -1.57 -33.63
N LEU A 11 -6.79 -1.03 -32.57
CA LEU A 11 -6.86 0.42 -32.35
C LEU A 11 -5.47 1.07 -32.29
N LEU A 12 -4.53 0.46 -31.59
CA LEU A 12 -3.15 0.99 -31.50
C LEU A 12 -2.42 0.89 -32.83
N SER A 13 -2.74 -0.10 -33.66
CA SER A 13 -2.21 -0.20 -35.04
C SER A 13 -2.78 0.90 -35.94
N ASP A 14 -4.10 1.13 -35.86
CA ASP A 14 -4.79 2.16 -36.64
C ASP A 14 -4.27 3.56 -36.29
N ILE A 15 -4.13 3.86 -34.97
CA ILE A 15 -3.52 5.13 -34.50
C ILE A 15 -2.10 5.29 -35.08
N GLY A 16 -1.30 4.23 -35.11
CA GLY A 16 0.05 4.28 -35.70
C GLY A 16 0.03 4.58 -37.20
N ASN A 17 -0.92 4.00 -37.92
CA ASN A 17 -1.12 4.29 -39.35
C ASN A 17 -1.60 5.74 -39.56
N ASP A 18 -2.53 6.22 -38.76
CA ASP A 18 -3.02 7.59 -38.83
C ASP A 18 -1.89 8.60 -38.59
N ILE A 19 -1.04 8.40 -37.58
CA ILE A 19 0.12 9.25 -37.31
C ILE A 19 1.06 9.29 -38.51
N ASN A 20 1.36 8.14 -39.13
CA ASN A 20 2.25 8.06 -40.27
C ASN A 20 1.69 8.77 -41.50
N ASN A 21 0.38 8.69 -41.73
CA ASN A 21 -0.31 9.23 -42.89
C ASN A 21 -0.80 10.68 -42.72
N ASP A 22 -0.69 11.24 -41.51
CA ASP A 22 -1.13 12.61 -41.23
C ASP A 22 -0.28 13.62 -42.00
N SER A 23 -0.95 14.48 -42.79
CA SER A 23 -0.32 15.52 -43.62
C SER A 23 -0.04 16.82 -42.87
N ILE A 24 -0.60 16.99 -41.66
CA ILE A 24 -0.45 18.20 -40.83
C ILE A 24 0.78 18.06 -39.92
N LEU A 25 1.08 16.86 -39.45
CA LEU A 25 2.20 16.58 -38.57
C LEU A 25 3.53 16.63 -39.33
N ASN A 26 4.51 17.36 -38.77
CA ASN A 26 5.87 17.29 -39.26
C ASN A 26 6.57 15.97 -38.78
N GLU A 27 7.68 15.61 -39.42
CA GLU A 27 8.39 14.35 -39.12
C GLU A 27 8.83 14.22 -37.66
N SER A 28 9.23 15.31 -37.01
CA SER A 28 9.62 15.30 -35.60
C SER A 28 8.42 15.01 -34.69
N GLN A 29 7.23 15.52 -35.00
CA GLN A 29 6.00 15.24 -34.29
C GLN A 29 5.55 13.79 -34.48
N LYS A 30 5.62 13.27 -35.71
CA LYS A 30 5.29 11.86 -35.99
C LYS A 30 6.18 10.92 -35.19
N ILE A 31 7.48 11.16 -35.18
CA ILE A 31 8.46 10.37 -34.42
C ILE A 31 8.11 10.38 -32.91
N LEU A 32 7.81 11.56 -32.34
CA LEU A 32 7.44 11.68 -30.93
C LEU A 32 6.16 10.90 -30.61
N TYR A 33 5.10 11.07 -31.42
CA TYR A 33 3.82 10.37 -31.17
C TYR A 33 3.94 8.86 -31.38
N LEU A 34 4.75 8.38 -32.30
CA LEU A 34 5.05 6.95 -32.45
C LEU A 34 5.81 6.40 -31.23
N ALA A 35 6.72 7.18 -30.64
CA ALA A 35 7.42 6.81 -29.43
C ALA A 35 6.44 6.75 -28.22
N GLU A 36 5.53 7.71 -28.09
CA GLU A 36 4.47 7.69 -27.07
C GLU A 36 3.48 6.53 -27.27
N LEU A 37 3.15 6.20 -28.51
CA LEU A 37 2.33 5.02 -28.83
C LEU A 37 3.00 3.72 -28.40
N GLN A 38 4.32 3.59 -28.57
CA GLN A 38 5.06 2.42 -28.07
C GLN A 38 5.06 2.36 -26.54
N TYR A 39 5.14 3.52 -25.86
CA TYR A 39 4.99 3.58 -24.41
C TYR A 39 3.60 3.08 -23.95
N ILE A 40 2.52 3.51 -24.61
CA ILE A 40 1.16 3.01 -24.33
C ILE A 40 1.08 1.50 -24.57
N LYS A 41 1.66 0.99 -25.67
CA LYS A 41 1.70 -0.45 -25.98
C LYS A 41 2.37 -1.27 -24.88
N ALA A 42 3.37 -0.73 -24.18
CA ALA A 42 4.01 -1.43 -23.07
C ALA A 42 2.99 -1.82 -21.97
N TYR A 43 2.02 -0.96 -21.68
CA TYR A 43 1.01 -1.22 -20.66
C TYR A 43 -0.12 -2.15 -21.12
N THR A 44 -0.27 -2.40 -22.42
CA THR A 44 -1.25 -3.40 -22.92
C THR A 44 -0.85 -4.84 -22.58
N GLY A 45 0.38 -5.06 -22.16
CA GLY A 45 0.88 -6.33 -21.61
C GLY A 45 0.39 -6.65 -20.20
N TYR A 46 -0.43 -5.77 -19.61
CA TYR A 46 -0.93 -5.89 -18.22
C TYR A 46 0.18 -6.14 -17.22
N ASN A 47 1.16 -5.21 -17.19
CA ASN A 47 2.24 -5.20 -16.21
C ASN A 47 3.22 -6.41 -16.29
N ASP A 48 3.37 -7.00 -17.46
CA ASP A 48 4.40 -8.00 -17.76
C ASP A 48 5.72 -7.30 -18.09
N PHE A 49 6.68 -7.31 -17.18
CA PHE A 49 7.93 -6.57 -17.32
C PHE A 49 8.78 -6.98 -18.53
N ASN A 50 8.73 -8.24 -18.97
CA ASN A 50 9.47 -8.67 -20.15
C ASN A 50 8.89 -8.03 -21.42
N LYS A 51 7.55 -8.04 -21.55
CA LYS A 51 6.85 -7.38 -22.67
C LYS A 51 6.98 -5.87 -22.62
N MET A 52 6.87 -5.27 -21.41
CA MET A 52 7.09 -3.83 -21.23
C MET A 52 8.49 -3.44 -21.69
N ARG A 53 9.51 -4.21 -21.30
CA ARG A 53 10.90 -3.97 -21.68
C ARG A 53 11.12 -4.06 -23.20
N GLU A 54 10.49 -5.04 -23.87
CA GLU A 54 10.53 -5.14 -25.34
C GLU A 54 10.02 -3.84 -25.99
N ALA A 55 8.88 -3.33 -25.55
CA ALA A 55 8.31 -2.08 -26.04
C ALA A 55 9.19 -0.86 -25.69
N PHE A 56 9.73 -0.78 -24.48
CA PHE A 56 10.61 0.30 -24.05
C PHE A 56 11.93 0.36 -24.85
N ASN A 57 12.45 -0.77 -25.29
CA ASN A 57 13.67 -0.83 -26.10
C ASN A 57 13.46 -0.36 -27.55
N ILE A 58 12.22 -0.33 -28.05
CA ILE A 58 11.91 0.25 -29.36
C ILE A 58 11.95 1.78 -29.33
N ILE A 59 11.52 2.40 -28.21
CA ILE A 59 11.37 3.86 -28.10
C ILE A 59 12.66 4.64 -28.45
N PRO A 60 13.86 4.29 -27.94
CA PRO A 60 15.09 5.00 -28.26
C PRO A 60 15.53 4.86 -29.73
N THR A 61 15.00 3.85 -30.44
CA THR A 61 15.25 3.71 -31.91
C THR A 61 14.40 4.68 -32.73
N LEU A 62 13.26 5.14 -32.17
CA LEU A 62 12.36 6.09 -32.77
C LEU A 62 12.76 7.53 -32.40
N SER A 63 12.88 7.82 -31.09
CA SER A 63 13.13 9.17 -30.58
C SER A 63 14.26 9.18 -29.54
N LYS A 64 15.09 10.24 -29.61
CA LYS A 64 16.10 10.54 -28.56
C LYS A 64 15.50 11.33 -27.39
N SER A 65 14.34 11.95 -27.58
CA SER A 65 13.64 12.70 -26.54
C SER A 65 12.88 11.76 -25.63
N PRO A 66 12.79 12.06 -24.33
CA PRO A 66 11.92 11.32 -23.41
C PRO A 66 10.45 11.39 -23.86
N VAL A 67 9.67 10.38 -23.52
CA VAL A 67 8.22 10.40 -23.77
C VAL A 67 7.54 11.39 -22.82
N ASN A 68 6.62 12.20 -23.35
CA ASN A 68 5.98 13.30 -22.62
C ASN A 68 4.68 12.90 -21.92
N ILE A 69 4.09 11.78 -22.30
CA ILE A 69 2.79 11.32 -21.79
C ILE A 69 2.77 11.17 -20.26
N ILE A 70 3.94 10.99 -19.65
CA ILE A 70 4.13 10.88 -18.20
C ILE A 70 4.27 12.25 -17.53
N ALA A 71 4.60 13.30 -18.27
CA ALA A 71 4.84 14.64 -17.74
C ALA A 71 3.61 15.27 -17.05
N ASN A 72 2.44 14.65 -17.16
CA ASN A 72 1.19 15.11 -16.58
C ASN A 72 0.91 14.60 -15.15
N GLY A 73 1.93 14.09 -14.44
CA GLY A 73 1.86 14.00 -12.98
C GLY A 73 1.16 12.80 -12.39
N PHE A 74 1.01 11.71 -13.10
CA PHE A 74 0.62 10.45 -12.46
C PHE A 74 1.82 9.84 -11.72
N PRO A 75 1.68 9.45 -10.46
CA PRO A 75 2.71 8.67 -9.79
C PRO A 75 2.87 7.32 -10.51
N PHE A 76 4.09 6.83 -10.61
CA PHE A 76 4.39 5.54 -11.25
C PHE A 76 3.53 4.38 -10.73
N ASN A 77 3.17 4.42 -9.47
CA ASN A 77 2.39 3.39 -8.79
C ASN A 77 0.87 3.54 -8.96
N PHE A 78 0.38 4.38 -9.87
CA PHE A 78 -1.05 4.54 -10.15
C PHE A 78 -1.91 4.71 -8.88
N GLU A 79 -1.45 5.51 -7.92
CA GLU A 79 -2.12 5.72 -6.62
C GLU A 79 -2.21 4.45 -5.73
N CYS A 80 -1.44 3.39 -6.02
CA CYS A 80 -1.36 2.19 -5.20
C CYS A 80 -0.09 2.20 -4.34
N PRO A 81 -0.16 2.11 -3.00
CA PRO A 81 1.03 2.12 -2.15
C PRO A 81 1.85 0.83 -2.23
N SER A 82 1.26 -0.28 -2.68
CA SER A 82 1.92 -1.56 -2.83
C SER A 82 2.24 -1.84 -4.30
N VAL A 83 3.51 -1.96 -4.64
CA VAL A 83 3.95 -2.30 -6.00
C VAL A 83 3.61 -3.75 -6.34
N MET A 84 3.68 -4.66 -5.36
CA MET A 84 3.27 -6.06 -5.53
C MET A 84 1.80 -6.21 -5.95
N MET A 85 0.91 -5.37 -5.45
CA MET A 85 -0.52 -5.40 -5.82
C MET A 85 -0.73 -5.25 -7.32
N LEU A 86 0.17 -4.52 -8.01
CA LEU A 86 0.06 -4.21 -9.44
C LEU A 86 0.91 -5.13 -10.32
N TYR A 87 1.95 -5.75 -9.79
CA TYR A 87 2.99 -6.38 -10.62
C TYR A 87 3.27 -7.85 -10.28
N HIS A 88 2.79 -8.37 -9.16
CA HIS A 88 2.84 -9.81 -8.88
C HIS A 88 1.68 -10.51 -9.59
N ARG A 89 2.00 -11.32 -10.61
CA ARG A 89 1.04 -11.85 -11.59
C ARG A 89 0.92 -13.36 -11.61
N GLN A 90 1.90 -14.07 -11.08
CA GLN A 90 1.93 -15.52 -11.08
C GLN A 90 2.45 -16.06 -9.75
N ALA A 91 1.61 -16.83 -9.05
CA ALA A 91 2.02 -17.51 -7.82
C ALA A 91 3.25 -18.42 -8.08
N GLY A 92 4.23 -18.33 -7.19
CA GLY A 92 5.50 -19.04 -7.30
C GLY A 92 6.55 -18.35 -8.19
N ALA A 93 6.24 -17.19 -8.79
CA ALA A 93 7.15 -16.49 -9.69
C ALA A 93 7.62 -15.12 -9.17
N LEU A 94 7.36 -14.78 -7.90
CA LEU A 94 7.63 -13.44 -7.37
C LEU A 94 9.10 -13.02 -7.52
N ASP A 95 10.06 -13.91 -7.25
CA ASP A 95 11.48 -13.58 -7.38
C ASP A 95 11.90 -13.40 -8.85
N GLU A 96 11.29 -14.15 -9.78
CA GLU A 96 11.52 -13.99 -11.21
C GLU A 96 10.94 -12.66 -11.72
N GLU A 97 9.77 -12.27 -11.21
CA GLU A 97 9.13 -10.98 -11.53
C GLU A 97 9.94 -9.79 -10.99
N ILE A 98 10.48 -9.89 -9.76
CA ILE A 98 11.40 -8.88 -9.21
C ILE A 98 12.65 -8.76 -10.08
N ASN A 99 13.27 -9.87 -10.48
CA ASN A 99 14.42 -9.88 -11.36
C ASN A 99 14.10 -9.28 -12.75
N ALA A 100 12.92 -9.58 -13.30
CA ALA A 100 12.47 -9.00 -14.57
C ALA A 100 12.27 -7.48 -14.46
N LEU A 101 11.72 -7.01 -13.33
CA LEU A 101 11.58 -5.59 -13.02
C LEU A 101 12.93 -4.90 -12.89
N GLU A 102 13.89 -5.46 -12.16
CA GLU A 102 15.24 -4.91 -12.00
C GLU A 102 15.95 -4.74 -13.37
N LYS A 103 15.65 -5.62 -14.33
CA LYS A 103 16.17 -5.52 -15.72
C LYS A 103 15.38 -4.50 -16.57
N CYS A 104 14.10 -4.32 -16.32
CA CYS A 104 13.22 -3.41 -17.04
C CYS A 104 13.40 -1.95 -16.61
N ALA A 105 13.61 -1.72 -15.31
CA ALA A 105 13.64 -0.39 -14.71
C ALA A 105 14.66 0.59 -15.34
N PRO A 106 15.91 0.21 -15.65
CA PRO A 106 16.85 1.10 -16.33
C PRO A 106 16.37 1.57 -17.70
N ASP A 107 15.73 0.68 -18.48
CA ASP A 107 15.18 1.03 -19.80
C ASP A 107 14.02 2.02 -19.64
N TYR A 108 13.14 1.80 -18.66
CA TYR A 108 12.06 2.72 -18.31
C TYR A 108 12.59 4.10 -17.89
N TYR A 109 13.59 4.17 -16.99
CA TYR A 109 14.17 5.45 -16.55
C TYR A 109 14.81 6.25 -17.66
N ARG A 110 15.43 5.56 -18.61
CA ARG A 110 16.04 6.20 -19.78
C ARG A 110 15.03 6.92 -20.65
N ILE A 111 13.89 6.29 -20.91
CA ILE A 111 12.84 6.85 -21.80
C ILE A 111 11.93 7.86 -21.10
N THR A 112 11.92 7.92 -19.78
CA THR A 112 11.02 8.74 -18.96
C THR A 112 11.74 9.84 -18.18
N ASN A 113 13.02 10.10 -18.48
CA ASN A 113 13.85 11.03 -17.73
C ASN A 113 13.90 10.75 -16.21
N GLY A 114 13.91 9.48 -15.84
CA GLY A 114 14.02 9.03 -14.44
C GLY A 114 12.73 9.04 -13.64
N HIS A 115 11.57 9.19 -14.29
CA HIS A 115 10.28 9.07 -13.61
C HIS A 115 10.18 7.71 -12.87
N GLY A 116 9.62 7.72 -11.66
CA GLY A 116 9.43 6.51 -10.85
C GLY A 116 10.72 5.83 -10.38
N LYS A 117 11.88 6.50 -10.44
CA LYS A 117 13.16 5.89 -10.07
C LYS A 117 13.16 5.45 -8.61
N GLY A 118 13.37 4.14 -8.39
CA GLY A 118 13.34 3.47 -7.09
C GLY A 118 12.15 2.51 -6.94
N PHE A 119 11.27 2.39 -7.95
CA PHE A 119 10.11 1.52 -7.82
C PHE A 119 10.49 0.03 -7.72
N GLU A 120 11.60 -0.39 -8.33
CA GLU A 120 12.15 -1.74 -8.19
C GLU A 120 12.57 -2.03 -6.73
N ALA A 121 13.11 -1.03 -6.05
CA ALA A 121 13.47 -1.16 -4.64
C ALA A 121 12.23 -1.23 -3.74
N VAL A 122 11.17 -0.45 -4.04
CA VAL A 122 9.90 -0.54 -3.32
C VAL A 122 9.24 -1.90 -3.53
N MET A 123 9.20 -2.44 -4.76
CA MET A 123 8.64 -3.78 -5.00
C MET A 123 9.38 -4.86 -4.20
N LYS A 124 10.70 -4.78 -4.16
CA LYS A 124 11.52 -5.71 -3.37
C LYS A 124 11.29 -5.56 -1.87
N ALA A 125 11.17 -4.33 -1.37
CA ALA A 125 10.84 -4.07 0.03
C ALA A 125 9.42 -4.58 0.39
N ASP A 126 8.45 -4.39 -0.50
CA ASP A 126 7.09 -4.87 -0.36
C ASP A 126 7.05 -6.42 -0.32
N ALA A 127 7.80 -7.10 -1.18
CA ALA A 127 7.94 -8.54 -1.17
C ALA A 127 8.58 -9.05 0.13
N LEU A 128 9.66 -8.42 0.61
CA LEU A 128 10.30 -8.74 1.89
C LEU A 128 9.33 -8.55 3.06
N TYR A 129 8.57 -7.45 3.08
CA TYR A 129 7.54 -7.20 4.07
C TYR A 129 6.47 -8.30 4.06
N ASN A 130 5.95 -8.66 2.89
CA ASN A 130 4.93 -9.70 2.75
C ASN A 130 5.43 -11.10 3.16
N ARG A 131 6.74 -11.33 3.06
CA ARG A 131 7.44 -12.54 3.53
C ARG A 131 7.82 -12.51 5.03
N GLY A 132 7.56 -11.39 5.72
CA GLY A 132 7.88 -11.22 7.15
C GLY A 132 9.36 -10.91 7.42
N ASP A 133 10.16 -10.58 6.42
CA ASP A 133 11.53 -10.07 6.57
C ASP A 133 11.52 -8.54 6.74
N PHE A 134 11.08 -8.13 7.92
CA PHE A 134 10.86 -6.71 8.23
C PHE A 134 12.16 -5.90 8.32
N ASP A 135 13.26 -6.51 8.74
CA ASP A 135 14.54 -5.81 8.90
C ASP A 135 15.14 -5.46 7.54
N SER A 136 15.16 -6.42 6.61
CA SER A 136 15.62 -6.18 5.24
C SER A 136 14.71 -5.19 4.49
N ALA A 137 13.39 -5.29 4.68
CA ALA A 137 12.42 -4.37 4.10
C ALA A 137 12.64 -2.94 4.61
N GLU A 138 12.84 -2.74 5.92
CA GLU A 138 13.12 -1.45 6.52
C GLU A 138 14.38 -0.79 5.95
N ILE A 139 15.51 -1.54 5.91
CA ILE A 139 16.78 -1.02 5.36
C ILE A 139 16.59 -0.54 3.91
N LEU A 140 15.86 -1.32 3.11
CA LEU A 140 15.63 -0.98 1.72
C LEU A 140 14.71 0.24 1.57
N CYS A 141 13.66 0.34 2.39
CA CYS A 141 12.78 1.51 2.42
C CYS A 141 13.53 2.79 2.80
N GLN A 142 14.40 2.77 3.81
CA GLN A 142 15.17 3.95 4.22
C GLN A 142 16.08 4.46 3.08
N LYS A 143 16.76 3.56 2.38
CA LYS A 143 17.55 3.92 1.19
C LYS A 143 16.68 4.53 0.09
N THR A 144 15.51 3.94 -0.14
CA THR A 144 14.58 4.38 -1.18
C THR A 144 14.00 5.75 -0.88
N ILE A 145 13.64 6.03 0.37
CA ILE A 145 13.16 7.35 0.82
C ILE A 145 14.19 8.43 0.53
N TYR A 146 15.46 8.20 0.88
CA TYR A 146 16.53 9.17 0.62
C TYR A 146 16.69 9.46 -0.89
N MET A 147 16.66 8.42 -1.72
CA MET A 147 16.77 8.58 -3.18
C MET A 147 15.54 9.26 -3.79
N ALA A 148 14.34 8.93 -3.32
CA ALA A 148 13.08 9.46 -3.83
C ALA A 148 12.91 10.94 -3.48
N ASP A 149 13.22 11.34 -2.24
CA ASP A 149 13.13 12.74 -1.80
C ASP A 149 14.08 13.65 -2.60
N SER A 150 15.34 13.21 -2.79
CA SER A 150 16.33 13.97 -3.57
C SER A 150 15.94 14.19 -5.05
N ARG A 151 14.92 13.49 -5.56
CA ARG A 151 14.46 13.51 -6.94
C ARG A 151 12.98 13.88 -7.10
N ASN A 152 12.32 14.30 -6.01
CA ASN A 152 10.90 14.63 -5.99
C ASN A 152 9.99 13.46 -6.47
N GLN A 153 10.41 12.21 -6.24
CA GLN A 153 9.63 11.01 -6.60
C GLN A 153 8.66 10.67 -5.46
N TYR A 154 7.69 11.55 -5.20
CA TYR A 154 6.83 11.45 -4.01
C TYR A 154 5.93 10.21 -3.97
N GLY A 155 5.52 9.66 -5.11
CA GLY A 155 4.80 8.38 -5.16
C GLY A 155 5.63 7.22 -4.60
N ILE A 156 6.92 7.17 -4.95
CA ILE A 156 7.89 6.18 -4.44
C ILE A 156 8.18 6.42 -2.95
N TYR A 157 8.34 7.70 -2.57
CA TYR A 157 8.54 8.11 -1.19
C TYR A 157 7.37 7.65 -0.29
N ILE A 158 6.12 7.92 -0.69
CA ILE A 158 4.92 7.52 0.04
C ILE A 158 4.82 6.00 0.15
N ALA A 159 5.08 5.25 -0.93
CA ALA A 159 5.05 3.80 -0.91
C ALA A 159 6.07 3.19 0.08
N ALA A 160 7.29 3.73 0.12
CA ALA A 160 8.29 3.31 1.10
C ALA A 160 7.91 3.67 2.54
N CYS A 161 7.36 4.88 2.78
CA CYS A 161 6.83 5.27 4.10
C CYS A 161 5.64 4.39 4.54
N TYR A 162 4.79 3.97 3.60
CA TYR A 162 3.69 3.06 3.87
C TYR A 162 4.17 1.69 4.38
N ILE A 163 5.20 1.10 3.75
CA ILE A 163 5.80 -0.15 4.23
C ILE A 163 6.39 0.05 5.63
N LEU A 164 7.09 1.17 5.90
CA LEU A 164 7.62 1.48 7.23
C LEU A 164 6.54 1.68 8.28
N ALA A 165 5.39 2.29 7.93
CA ALA A 165 4.25 2.42 8.82
C ALA A 165 3.70 1.04 9.22
N ASN A 166 3.56 0.12 8.26
CA ASN A 166 3.15 -1.26 8.50
C ASN A 166 4.14 -2.03 9.40
N ILE A 167 5.45 -1.86 9.19
CA ILE A 167 6.49 -2.45 10.05
C ILE A 167 6.38 -1.88 11.47
N SER A 168 6.10 -0.58 11.59
CA SER A 168 5.90 0.08 12.88
C SER A 168 4.67 -0.45 13.61
N LEU A 169 3.56 -0.72 12.89
CA LEU A 169 2.38 -1.42 13.45
C LEU A 169 2.75 -2.80 13.97
N TYR A 170 3.46 -3.61 13.18
CA TYR A 170 3.89 -4.94 13.59
C TYR A 170 4.72 -4.92 14.88
N ARG A 171 5.62 -3.94 15.01
CA ARG A 171 6.50 -3.79 16.17
C ARG A 171 5.86 -3.05 17.34
N GLY A 172 4.69 -2.44 17.16
CA GLY A 172 4.03 -1.61 18.17
C GLY A 172 4.75 -0.29 18.48
N LEU A 173 5.50 0.26 17.52
CA LEU A 173 6.32 1.46 17.65
C LEU A 173 5.51 2.71 17.26
N ASN A 174 4.69 3.21 18.19
CA ASN A 174 3.74 4.29 17.95
C ASN A 174 4.38 5.57 17.37
N ASP A 175 5.55 5.98 17.87
CA ASP A 175 6.19 7.22 17.41
C ASP A 175 6.67 7.10 15.96
N GLN A 176 7.27 5.96 15.60
CA GLN A 176 7.68 5.68 14.22
C GLN A 176 6.47 5.53 13.29
N TYR A 177 5.40 4.91 13.75
CA TYR A 177 4.13 4.84 13.02
C TYR A 177 3.62 6.22 12.67
N LYS A 178 3.46 7.10 13.68
CA LYS A 178 3.02 8.49 13.49
C LYS A 178 3.97 9.29 12.60
N GLU A 179 5.27 9.14 12.77
CA GLU A 179 6.27 9.81 11.93
C GLU A 179 6.11 9.42 10.46
N ASN A 180 5.96 8.12 10.17
CA ASN A 180 5.79 7.65 8.80
C ASN A 180 4.46 8.11 8.19
N MET A 181 3.35 8.11 8.95
CA MET A 181 2.07 8.66 8.50
C MET A 181 2.17 10.17 8.22
N ASN A 182 2.83 10.94 9.08
CA ASN A 182 3.08 12.37 8.85
C ASN A 182 3.93 12.63 7.60
N LYS A 183 4.94 11.78 7.32
CA LYS A 183 5.73 11.85 6.09
C LYS A 183 4.88 11.63 4.84
N ILE A 184 3.94 10.68 4.88
CA ILE A 184 2.99 10.44 3.79
C ILE A 184 2.13 11.69 3.54
N GLU A 185 1.53 12.27 4.57
CA GLU A 185 0.71 13.48 4.45
C GLU A 185 1.50 14.69 3.93
N GLN A 186 2.72 14.88 4.43
CA GLN A 186 3.58 15.99 3.98
C GLN A 186 3.99 15.83 2.51
N ALA A 187 4.30 14.60 2.07
CA ALA A 187 4.62 14.32 0.69
C ALA A 187 3.40 14.53 -0.23
N ALA A 188 2.19 14.17 0.22
CA ALA A 188 0.96 14.40 -0.52
C ALA A 188 0.66 15.89 -0.75
N ARG A 189 1.04 16.76 0.20
CA ARG A 189 0.87 18.24 0.08
C ARG A 189 1.84 18.88 -0.92
N LYS A 190 2.89 18.16 -1.34
CA LYS A 190 3.85 18.61 -2.37
C LYS A 190 3.34 18.29 -3.80
N ASP A 191 2.11 17.84 -3.94
CA ASP A 191 1.50 17.54 -5.24
C ASP A 191 1.09 18.84 -5.94
N ASP A 192 1.97 19.33 -6.81
CA ASP A 192 1.69 20.49 -7.69
C ASP A 192 0.74 20.13 -8.85
N ASN A 193 0.32 18.86 -8.93
CA ASN A 193 -0.48 18.34 -10.03
C ASN A 193 -1.98 18.54 -9.79
N LYS A 194 -2.67 19.02 -10.83
CA LYS A 194 -4.13 19.17 -10.84
C LYS A 194 -4.91 17.85 -10.66
N THR A 195 -4.23 16.71 -10.71
CA THR A 195 -4.85 15.38 -10.60
C THR A 195 -5.15 14.97 -9.16
N GLY A 196 -4.47 15.55 -8.18
CA GLY A 196 -4.56 15.16 -6.76
C GLY A 196 -4.16 13.71 -6.48
N SER A 197 -3.33 13.11 -7.36
CA SER A 197 -2.98 11.68 -7.28
C SER A 197 -2.23 11.32 -6.00
N LEU A 198 -1.34 12.19 -5.50
CA LEU A 198 -0.63 11.95 -4.24
C LEU A 198 -1.54 12.07 -3.02
N VAL A 199 -2.55 12.94 -3.06
CA VAL A 199 -3.56 13.05 -2.01
C VAL A 199 -4.40 11.78 -1.96
N LYS A 200 -4.85 11.26 -3.11
CA LYS A 200 -5.58 9.98 -3.18
C LYS A 200 -4.73 8.82 -2.66
N LEU A 201 -3.45 8.78 -3.03
CA LEU A 201 -2.50 7.78 -2.54
C LEU A 201 -2.36 7.85 -1.01
N ALA A 202 -2.28 9.05 -0.41
CA ALA A 202 -2.23 9.23 1.04
C ALA A 202 -3.54 8.82 1.72
N ASP A 203 -4.71 9.16 1.15
CA ASP A 203 -6.01 8.70 1.65
C ASP A 203 -6.11 7.17 1.66
N ILE A 204 -5.60 6.51 0.62
CA ILE A 204 -5.56 5.05 0.52
C ILE A 204 -4.62 4.47 1.57
N CYS A 205 -3.41 5.01 1.76
CA CYS A 205 -2.50 4.59 2.81
C CYS A 205 -3.16 4.71 4.19
N ASN A 206 -3.79 5.85 4.46
CA ASN A 206 -4.47 6.11 5.71
C ASN A 206 -5.62 5.12 5.95
N ALA A 207 -6.44 4.86 4.93
CA ALA A 207 -7.55 3.92 5.02
C ALA A 207 -7.09 2.48 5.30
N CYS A 208 -5.96 2.03 4.74
CA CYS A 208 -5.36 0.74 5.08
C CYS A 208 -4.99 0.68 6.57
N MET A 209 -4.29 1.70 7.06
CA MET A 209 -3.86 1.77 8.46
C MET A 209 -5.05 1.84 9.43
N LEU A 210 -6.06 2.68 9.14
CA LEU A 210 -7.28 2.80 9.93
C LEU A 210 -8.06 1.50 9.98
N SER A 211 -8.11 0.76 8.87
CA SER A 211 -8.75 -0.57 8.82
C SER A 211 -8.03 -1.58 9.71
N ASP A 212 -6.70 -1.53 9.80
CA ASP A 212 -5.91 -2.44 10.63
C ASP A 212 -6.04 -2.14 12.12
N ILE A 213 -6.24 -0.87 12.49
CA ILE A 213 -6.50 -0.46 13.88
C ILE A 213 -8.00 -0.38 14.23
N GLU A 214 -8.90 -0.81 13.33
CA GLU A 214 -10.36 -0.82 13.51
C GLU A 214 -11.00 0.56 13.74
N HIS A 215 -10.52 1.59 13.02
CA HIS A 215 -11.05 2.96 13.02
C HIS A 215 -11.72 3.28 11.68
N GLN A 216 -12.58 2.40 11.19
CA GLN A 216 -13.21 2.50 9.85
C GLN A 216 -14.03 3.79 9.66
N ASP A 217 -14.56 4.35 10.74
CA ASP A 217 -15.36 5.58 10.70
C ASP A 217 -14.55 6.79 10.20
N GLU A 218 -13.23 6.78 10.42
CA GLU A 218 -12.32 7.85 10.02
C GLU A 218 -11.84 7.75 8.56
N ILE A 219 -12.13 6.65 7.86
CA ILE A 219 -11.77 6.46 6.45
C ILE A 219 -12.46 7.52 5.59
N ALA A 220 -11.75 8.06 4.61
CA ALA A 220 -12.27 9.05 3.67
C ALA A 220 -13.57 8.56 2.98
N ALA A 221 -14.57 9.44 2.92
CA ALA A 221 -15.92 9.08 2.47
C ALA A 221 -16.00 8.50 1.05
N TRP A 222 -15.07 8.87 0.17
CA TRP A 222 -15.04 8.34 -1.20
C TRP A 222 -14.58 6.87 -1.26
N LEU A 223 -13.81 6.39 -0.27
CA LEU A 223 -13.36 4.99 -0.16
C LEU A 223 -14.42 4.06 0.45
N LYS A 224 -15.54 4.58 0.93
CA LYS A 224 -16.70 3.84 1.48
C LYS A 224 -17.81 3.61 0.45
N ASP A 225 -17.62 4.02 -0.80
CA ASP A 225 -18.64 4.01 -1.86
C ASP A 225 -18.02 3.49 -3.16
N GLN A 226 -18.49 2.32 -3.62
CA GLN A 226 -17.93 1.65 -4.80
C GLN A 226 -17.95 2.54 -6.04
N LYS A 227 -19.06 3.26 -6.28
CA LYS A 227 -19.16 4.13 -7.46
C LYS A 227 -18.17 5.28 -7.40
N LYS A 228 -18.01 5.90 -6.23
CA LYS A 228 -17.02 6.96 -6.06
C LYS A 228 -15.59 6.45 -6.24
N ILE A 229 -15.30 5.22 -5.82
CA ILE A 229 -14.01 4.57 -6.07
C ILE A 229 -13.78 4.45 -7.58
N GLU A 230 -14.74 3.90 -8.33
CA GLU A 230 -14.65 3.72 -9.78
C GLU A 230 -14.46 5.06 -10.53
N ASP A 231 -15.11 6.12 -10.07
CA ASP A 231 -15.01 7.47 -10.65
C ASP A 231 -13.70 8.21 -10.25
N THR A 232 -13.01 7.75 -9.22
CA THR A 232 -11.90 8.52 -8.60
C THR A 232 -10.52 7.97 -8.94
N VAL A 233 -10.36 6.63 -8.97
CA VAL A 233 -9.05 6.01 -9.14
C VAL A 233 -8.80 5.53 -10.57
N SER A 234 -7.53 5.34 -10.91
CA SER A 234 -7.16 4.77 -12.20
C SER A 234 -7.65 3.32 -12.33
N PHE A 235 -7.94 2.88 -13.55
CA PHE A 235 -8.35 1.50 -13.83
C PHE A 235 -7.37 0.45 -13.30
N TYR A 236 -6.07 0.76 -13.32
CA TYR A 236 -5.02 -0.15 -12.83
C TYR A 236 -5.08 -0.34 -11.30
N SER A 237 -5.51 0.68 -10.55
CA SER A 237 -5.59 0.64 -9.08
C SER A 237 -6.89 0.07 -8.54
N LEU A 238 -7.90 -0.07 -9.38
CA LEU A 238 -9.24 -0.55 -8.95
C LEU A 238 -9.17 -1.87 -8.19
N SER A 239 -8.34 -2.83 -8.62
CA SER A 239 -8.19 -4.11 -7.92
C SER A 239 -7.76 -3.92 -6.47
N PHE A 240 -6.78 -3.05 -6.22
CA PHE A 240 -6.29 -2.78 -4.87
C PHE A 240 -7.31 -2.00 -4.02
N VAL A 241 -7.89 -0.94 -4.56
CA VAL A 241 -8.86 -0.13 -3.81
C VAL A 241 -10.12 -0.93 -3.50
N ASN A 242 -10.52 -1.84 -4.39
CA ASN A 242 -11.60 -2.79 -4.14
C ASN A 242 -11.26 -3.80 -3.02
N VAL A 243 -10.00 -4.20 -2.85
CA VAL A 243 -9.59 -4.99 -1.67
C VAL A 243 -9.82 -4.19 -0.39
N LEU A 244 -9.46 -2.90 -0.37
CA LEU A 244 -9.70 -2.03 0.76
C LEU A 244 -11.20 -1.84 1.04
N PHE A 245 -12.02 -1.62 0.00
CA PHE A 245 -13.47 -1.54 0.12
C PHE A 245 -14.08 -2.87 0.62
N GLY A 246 -13.58 -4.00 0.12
CA GLY A 246 -13.96 -5.33 0.63
C GLY A 246 -13.67 -5.48 2.12
N LYS A 247 -12.49 -5.05 2.58
CA LYS A 247 -12.15 -5.04 4.01
C LYS A 247 -13.11 -4.16 4.82
N TYR A 248 -13.44 -2.97 4.31
CA TYR A 248 -14.41 -2.08 4.93
C TYR A 248 -15.78 -2.77 5.11
N LEU A 249 -16.30 -3.44 4.08
CA LEU A 249 -17.57 -4.18 4.17
C LEU A 249 -17.50 -5.33 5.19
N ILE A 250 -16.43 -6.10 5.19
CA ILE A 250 -16.22 -7.21 6.13
C ILE A 250 -16.18 -6.71 7.58
N LEU A 251 -15.44 -5.64 7.86
CA LEU A 251 -15.32 -5.07 9.20
C LEU A 251 -16.63 -4.47 9.72
N ASN A 252 -17.52 -4.02 8.81
CA ASN A 252 -18.86 -3.52 9.15
C ASN A 252 -19.94 -4.62 9.18
N GLY A 253 -19.58 -5.89 8.96
CA GLY A 253 -20.55 -7.00 8.94
C GLY A 253 -21.42 -7.06 7.68
N GLU A 254 -21.10 -6.29 6.63
CA GLU A 254 -21.83 -6.24 5.37
C GLU A 254 -21.49 -7.45 4.46
N TYR A 255 -21.56 -8.67 5.02
CA TYR A 255 -21.12 -9.89 4.35
C TYR A 255 -21.90 -10.18 3.06
N HIS A 256 -23.23 -10.01 3.06
CA HIS A 256 -24.04 -10.24 1.86
C HIS A 256 -23.74 -9.24 0.74
N HIS A 257 -23.47 -7.99 1.07
CA HIS A 257 -23.04 -6.99 0.11
C HIS A 257 -21.71 -7.39 -0.53
N PHE A 258 -20.72 -7.76 0.28
CA PHE A 258 -19.42 -8.25 -0.21
C PHE A 258 -19.58 -9.48 -1.12
N LEU A 259 -20.38 -10.48 -0.72
CA LEU A 259 -20.65 -11.66 -1.54
C LEU A 259 -21.28 -11.28 -2.89
N GLY A 260 -22.17 -10.29 -2.91
CA GLY A 260 -22.83 -9.80 -4.15
C GLY A 260 -21.84 -9.23 -5.17
N ILE A 261 -20.81 -8.51 -4.73
CA ILE A 261 -19.82 -7.86 -5.61
C ILE A 261 -18.57 -8.72 -5.87
N SER A 262 -18.33 -9.76 -5.09
CA SER A 262 -17.08 -10.55 -5.09
C SER A 262 -16.74 -11.15 -6.45
N GLY A 263 -17.75 -11.56 -7.23
CA GLY A 263 -17.56 -12.06 -8.59
C GLY A 263 -16.96 -11.02 -9.54
N GLN A 264 -17.36 -9.74 -9.42
CA GLN A 264 -16.79 -8.65 -10.18
C GLN A 264 -15.34 -8.38 -9.77
N LEU A 265 -15.05 -8.42 -8.46
CA LEU A 265 -13.69 -8.22 -7.94
C LEU A 265 -12.73 -9.30 -8.44
N LEU A 266 -13.13 -10.58 -8.36
CA LEU A 266 -12.33 -11.67 -8.90
C LEU A 266 -12.18 -11.57 -10.43
N GLY A 267 -13.22 -11.13 -11.15
CA GLY A 267 -13.15 -10.88 -12.58
C GLY A 267 -12.08 -9.85 -12.95
N LEU A 268 -12.02 -8.75 -12.21
CA LEU A 268 -11.03 -7.68 -12.40
C LEU A 268 -9.60 -8.19 -12.07
N ASN A 269 -9.43 -8.88 -10.93
CA ASN A 269 -8.15 -9.45 -10.54
C ASN A 269 -7.62 -10.45 -11.58
N ASN A 270 -8.51 -11.28 -12.14
CA ASN A 270 -8.18 -12.22 -13.22
C ASN A 270 -7.85 -11.52 -14.54
N LEU A 271 -8.45 -10.37 -14.83
CA LEU A 271 -8.15 -9.59 -16.04
C LEU A 271 -6.68 -9.17 -16.06
N PHE A 272 -6.19 -8.64 -14.94
CA PHE A 272 -4.81 -8.22 -14.77
C PHE A 272 -3.86 -9.35 -14.35
N SER A 273 -4.40 -10.48 -13.92
CA SER A 273 -3.64 -11.58 -13.29
C SER A 273 -2.97 -11.14 -11.97
N TYR A 274 -3.60 -10.29 -11.18
CA TYR A 274 -3.06 -9.81 -9.91
C TYR A 274 -3.23 -10.86 -8.81
N VAL A 275 -2.13 -11.41 -8.31
CA VAL A 275 -2.10 -12.48 -7.29
C VAL A 275 -2.48 -11.93 -5.91
N LEU A 276 -1.85 -10.85 -5.47
CA LEU A 276 -2.04 -10.33 -4.12
C LEU A 276 -3.49 -9.86 -3.86
N PRO A 277 -4.16 -9.09 -4.75
CA PRO A 277 -5.58 -8.80 -4.63
C PRO A 277 -6.49 -10.03 -4.63
N GLN A 278 -6.14 -11.11 -5.37
CA GLN A 278 -6.89 -12.37 -5.32
C GLN A 278 -6.80 -13.03 -3.95
N ILE A 279 -5.60 -13.08 -3.34
CA ILE A 279 -5.40 -13.64 -2.00
C ILE A 279 -6.31 -12.93 -0.99
N TYR A 280 -6.30 -11.59 -0.95
CA TYR A 280 -7.19 -10.84 -0.06
C TYR A 280 -8.67 -11.09 -0.34
N THR A 281 -9.08 -11.11 -1.62
CA THR A 281 -10.47 -11.38 -2.00
C THR A 281 -10.92 -12.76 -1.55
N TYR A 282 -10.07 -13.79 -1.66
CA TYR A 282 -10.39 -15.14 -1.16
C TYR A 282 -10.45 -15.18 0.36
N ILE A 283 -9.60 -14.45 1.08
CA ILE A 283 -9.68 -14.33 2.54
C ILE A 283 -11.04 -13.72 2.94
N TYR A 284 -11.46 -12.64 2.28
CA TYR A 284 -12.76 -12.01 2.60
C TYR A 284 -13.94 -12.87 2.20
N LEU A 285 -13.85 -13.64 1.10
CA LEU A 285 -14.85 -14.66 0.76
C LEU A 285 -14.93 -15.76 1.82
N ALA A 286 -13.79 -16.17 2.36
CA ALA A 286 -13.76 -17.15 3.45
C ALA A 286 -14.46 -16.59 4.69
N VAL A 287 -14.14 -15.36 5.11
CA VAL A 287 -14.79 -14.69 6.25
C VAL A 287 -16.29 -14.52 6.02
N ALA A 288 -16.72 -13.97 4.88
CA ALA A 288 -18.13 -13.70 4.60
C ALA A 288 -18.97 -14.99 4.56
N ASN A 289 -18.45 -16.08 3.94
CA ASN A 289 -19.15 -17.37 3.93
C ASN A 289 -19.21 -17.99 5.34
N TYR A 290 -18.14 -17.89 6.13
CA TYR A 290 -18.13 -18.40 7.51
C TYR A 290 -19.18 -17.69 8.37
N GLN A 291 -19.24 -16.36 8.30
CA GLN A 291 -20.20 -15.55 9.04
C GLN A 291 -21.66 -15.72 8.58
N THR A 292 -21.88 -16.18 7.36
CA THR A 292 -23.23 -16.49 6.83
C THR A 292 -23.60 -17.97 6.94
N GLY A 293 -22.78 -18.80 7.62
CA GLY A 293 -23.07 -20.21 7.90
C GLY A 293 -22.65 -21.18 6.80
N GLU A 294 -22.00 -20.71 5.75
CA GLU A 294 -21.54 -21.53 4.61
C GLU A 294 -20.11 -22.06 4.84
N THR A 295 -19.92 -22.83 5.92
CA THR A 295 -18.59 -23.24 6.43
C THR A 295 -17.75 -24.01 5.39
N GLU A 296 -18.34 -24.90 4.60
CA GLU A 296 -17.61 -25.64 3.56
C GLU A 296 -17.03 -24.70 2.48
N LYS A 297 -17.81 -23.70 2.08
CA LYS A 297 -17.34 -22.67 1.13
C LYS A 297 -16.24 -21.82 1.74
N ALA A 298 -16.37 -21.47 3.03
CA ALA A 298 -15.36 -20.71 3.74
C ALA A 298 -14.00 -21.43 3.75
N HIS A 299 -13.97 -22.72 4.11
CA HIS A 299 -12.76 -23.53 4.06
C HIS A 299 -12.15 -23.61 2.65
N LYS A 300 -13.01 -23.80 1.62
CA LYS A 300 -12.56 -23.83 0.24
C LYS A 300 -11.86 -22.53 -0.17
N PHE A 301 -12.46 -21.37 0.14
CA PHE A 301 -11.86 -20.07 -0.22
C PHE A 301 -10.59 -19.79 0.57
N LEU A 302 -10.51 -20.15 1.85
CA LEU A 302 -9.28 -20.02 2.61
C LEU A 302 -8.16 -20.87 2.00
N LEU A 303 -8.47 -22.10 1.57
CA LEU A 303 -7.50 -22.96 0.91
C LEU A 303 -7.02 -22.40 -0.43
N GLU A 304 -7.91 -21.78 -1.22
CA GLU A 304 -7.50 -21.11 -2.47
C GLU A 304 -6.56 -19.92 -2.19
N ALA A 305 -6.82 -19.13 -1.13
CA ALA A 305 -5.90 -18.08 -0.71
C ALA A 305 -4.51 -18.64 -0.34
N ILE A 306 -4.46 -19.72 0.43
CA ILE A 306 -3.21 -20.38 0.85
C ILE A 306 -2.43 -20.89 -0.35
N LYS A 307 -3.08 -21.56 -1.30
CA LYS A 307 -2.44 -22.08 -2.52
C LYS A 307 -1.79 -21.01 -3.38
N LEU A 308 -2.35 -19.79 -3.38
CA LEU A 308 -1.76 -18.66 -4.11
C LEU A 308 -0.59 -18.03 -3.35
N ALA A 309 -0.61 -18.05 -2.03
CA ALA A 309 0.34 -17.32 -1.20
C ALA A 309 1.59 -18.14 -0.83
N GLU A 310 1.40 -19.44 -0.59
CA GLU A 310 2.43 -20.33 -0.06
C GLU A 310 3.67 -20.45 -0.96
N PRO A 311 3.56 -20.58 -2.30
CA PRO A 311 4.73 -20.75 -3.16
C PRO A 311 5.73 -19.60 -3.08
N ASP A 312 5.26 -18.38 -2.78
CA ASP A 312 6.08 -17.18 -2.64
C ASP A 312 6.30 -16.74 -1.17
N ASN A 313 5.79 -17.52 -0.20
CA ASN A 313 5.82 -17.22 1.23
C ASN A 313 5.15 -15.87 1.58
N ILE A 314 4.01 -15.57 1.00
CA ILE A 314 3.24 -14.32 1.23
C ILE A 314 2.37 -14.50 2.49
N TYR A 315 2.84 -14.03 3.65
CA TYR A 315 2.16 -14.20 4.93
C TYR A 315 1.23 -13.03 5.29
N MET A 316 1.59 -11.80 4.92
CA MET A 316 0.95 -10.60 5.48
C MET A 316 -0.55 -10.46 5.20
N PRO A 317 -1.13 -10.88 4.07
CA PRO A 317 -2.58 -10.87 3.89
C PRO A 317 -3.35 -11.65 4.97
N PHE A 318 -2.81 -12.78 5.41
CA PHE A 318 -3.40 -13.58 6.49
C PHE A 318 -3.16 -12.94 7.86
N VAL A 319 -2.00 -12.33 8.06
CA VAL A 319 -1.63 -11.63 9.30
C VAL A 319 -2.55 -10.43 9.55
N HIS A 320 -2.77 -9.59 8.54
CA HIS A 320 -3.66 -8.42 8.60
C HIS A 320 -5.13 -8.77 8.87
N ASN A 321 -5.52 -10.01 8.60
CA ASN A 321 -6.89 -10.48 8.75
C ASN A 321 -7.00 -11.63 9.77
N TYR A 322 -5.95 -11.88 10.56
CA TYR A 322 -5.87 -13.05 11.43
C TYR A 322 -7.01 -13.11 12.45
N SER A 323 -7.39 -11.99 13.03
CA SER A 323 -8.51 -11.91 13.98
C SER A 323 -9.86 -12.35 13.36
N LEU A 324 -10.01 -12.24 12.04
CA LEU A 324 -11.22 -12.63 11.30
C LEU A 324 -11.20 -14.10 10.86
N ILE A 325 -10.03 -14.74 10.76
CA ILE A 325 -9.85 -16.08 10.19
C ILE A 325 -9.23 -17.09 11.17
N SER A 326 -8.91 -16.69 12.42
CA SER A 326 -8.23 -17.56 13.40
C SER A 326 -8.99 -18.86 13.66
N ASP A 327 -10.31 -18.77 13.87
CA ASP A 327 -11.16 -19.92 14.14
C ASP A 327 -11.25 -20.83 12.89
N LEU A 328 -11.44 -20.21 11.73
CA LEU A 328 -11.48 -20.93 10.46
C LEU A 328 -10.16 -21.65 10.16
N ILE A 329 -9.01 -21.02 10.47
CA ILE A 329 -7.68 -21.67 10.36
C ILE A 329 -7.59 -22.87 11.30
N ALA A 330 -8.08 -22.75 12.55
CA ALA A 330 -8.04 -23.82 13.53
C ALA A 330 -8.93 -25.01 13.15
N GLU A 331 -10.08 -24.75 12.52
CA GLU A 331 -11.03 -25.76 12.05
C GLU A 331 -10.62 -26.39 10.71
N THR A 332 -9.83 -25.67 9.91
CA THR A 332 -9.42 -26.15 8.58
C THR A 332 -8.46 -27.35 8.71
N VAL A 333 -8.86 -28.49 8.18
CA VAL A 333 -7.96 -29.65 8.03
C VAL A 333 -6.95 -29.32 6.94
N VAL A 334 -5.89 -28.66 7.37
CA VAL A 334 -4.79 -28.29 6.47
C VAL A 334 -3.97 -29.53 6.16
N SER A 335 -3.73 -29.80 4.89
CA SER A 335 -2.81 -30.87 4.49
C SER A 335 -1.45 -30.66 5.16
N ARG A 336 -0.67 -31.72 5.37
CA ARG A 336 0.68 -31.63 5.95
C ARG A 336 1.55 -30.62 5.19
N ASP A 337 1.29 -30.44 3.90
CA ASP A 337 2.03 -29.57 3.00
C ASP A 337 1.98 -28.08 3.42
N PHE A 338 0.85 -27.59 3.96
CA PHE A 338 0.71 -26.19 4.39
C PHE A 338 0.99 -25.94 5.87
N SER A 339 1.31 -26.96 6.64
CA SER A 339 1.49 -26.85 8.10
C SER A 339 2.59 -25.86 8.49
N SER A 340 3.70 -25.80 7.73
CA SER A 340 4.79 -24.85 7.98
C SER A 340 4.36 -23.40 7.69
N PHE A 341 3.68 -23.17 6.58
CA PHE A 341 3.17 -21.87 6.18
C PHE A 341 2.20 -21.29 7.23
N ILE A 342 1.24 -22.10 7.68
CA ILE A 342 0.28 -21.72 8.73
C ILE A 342 0.98 -21.39 10.06
N LYS A 343 1.97 -22.18 10.46
CA LYS A 343 2.75 -21.89 11.68
C LYS A 343 3.45 -20.53 11.63
N HIS A 344 3.96 -20.14 10.47
CA HIS A 344 4.56 -18.83 10.26
C HIS A 344 3.51 -17.71 10.37
N ILE A 345 2.35 -17.86 9.74
CA ILE A 345 1.24 -16.91 9.87
C ILE A 345 0.90 -16.72 11.35
N VAL A 346 0.64 -17.78 12.10
CA VAL A 346 0.27 -17.70 13.53
C VAL A 346 1.35 -17.01 14.35
N LYS A 347 2.64 -17.29 14.07
CA LYS A 347 3.76 -16.65 14.78
C LYS A 347 3.81 -15.14 14.53
N ILE A 348 3.68 -14.72 13.26
CA ILE A 348 3.74 -13.30 12.89
C ILE A 348 2.51 -12.58 13.44
N SER A 349 1.31 -13.18 13.33
CA SER A 349 0.05 -12.60 13.78
C SER A 349 0.04 -12.26 15.27
N LYS A 350 0.61 -13.13 16.12
CA LYS A 350 0.72 -12.86 17.57
C LYS A 350 1.49 -11.57 17.87
N ASN A 351 2.55 -11.28 17.11
CA ASN A 351 3.31 -10.05 17.30
C ASN A 351 2.57 -8.85 16.72
N TYR A 352 1.92 -9.02 15.55
CA TYR A 352 1.14 -7.98 14.90
C TYR A 352 -0.03 -7.52 15.80
N GLU A 353 -0.78 -8.45 16.39
CA GLU A 353 -1.86 -8.12 17.34
C GLU A 353 -1.36 -7.37 18.59
N LYS A 354 -0.19 -7.76 19.12
CA LYS A 354 0.44 -7.00 20.22
C LYS A 354 0.80 -5.58 19.79
N GLY A 355 1.34 -5.43 18.57
CA GLY A 355 1.66 -4.14 17.99
C GLY A 355 0.42 -3.26 17.84
N ILE A 356 -0.64 -3.77 17.23
CA ILE A 356 -1.94 -3.08 17.11
C ILE A 356 -2.48 -2.63 18.48
N LYS A 357 -2.48 -3.53 19.46
CA LYS A 357 -2.93 -3.18 20.84
C LYS A 357 -2.10 -2.05 21.45
N SER A 358 -0.77 -2.04 21.22
CA SER A 358 0.11 -0.96 21.69
C SER A 358 -0.26 0.38 21.03
N ILE A 359 -0.47 0.39 19.69
CA ILE A 359 -0.84 1.60 18.94
C ILE A 359 -2.22 2.11 19.38
N LYS A 360 -3.22 1.24 19.48
CA LYS A 360 -4.57 1.59 19.97
C LYS A 360 -4.52 2.20 21.37
N LYS A 361 -3.81 1.57 22.31
CA LYS A 361 -3.65 2.09 23.68
C LYS A 361 -3.07 3.51 23.65
N ALA A 362 -2.05 3.75 22.84
CA ALA A 362 -1.45 5.08 22.72
C ALA A 362 -2.41 6.11 22.08
N GLY A 363 -3.29 5.68 21.17
CA GLY A 363 -4.37 6.50 20.57
C GLY A 363 -5.47 6.85 21.58
N HIS A 364 -5.95 5.87 22.38
CA HIS A 364 -6.98 6.09 23.41
C HIS A 364 -6.57 7.12 24.45
N VAL A 365 -5.31 7.06 24.93
CA VAL A 365 -4.81 8.06 25.91
C VAL A 365 -4.89 9.48 25.37
N LEU A 366 -4.70 9.68 24.06
CA LEU A 366 -4.85 10.99 23.42
C LEU A 366 -6.32 11.42 23.35
N ALA A 367 -7.21 10.52 22.94
CA ALA A 367 -8.63 10.81 22.72
C ALA A 367 -9.39 10.95 24.05
N ASP A 368 -9.22 10.02 24.98
CA ASP A 368 -9.97 9.96 26.24
C ASP A 368 -9.67 11.13 27.18
N TYR A 369 -8.44 11.65 27.13
CA TYR A 369 -8.02 12.75 27.99
C TYR A 369 -7.85 14.09 27.27
N GLY A 370 -8.14 14.14 25.99
CA GLY A 370 -8.08 15.35 25.17
C GLY A 370 -6.67 15.96 25.09
N LEU A 371 -5.62 15.12 25.19
CA LEU A 371 -4.25 15.56 25.04
C LEU A 371 -3.95 15.89 23.57
N THR A 372 -3.30 17.00 23.32
CA THR A 372 -2.68 17.23 22.00
C THR A 372 -1.47 16.32 21.82
N VAL A 373 -1.06 16.08 20.56
CA VAL A 373 0.15 15.28 20.24
C VAL A 373 1.36 15.78 21.03
N ARG A 374 1.53 17.11 21.11
CA ARG A 374 2.64 17.74 21.83
C ARG A 374 2.60 17.52 23.33
N GLU A 375 1.41 17.58 23.92
CA GLU A 375 1.21 17.28 25.35
C GLU A 375 1.49 15.82 25.64
N ALA A 376 1.08 14.90 24.75
CA ALA A 376 1.37 13.47 24.91
C ALA A 376 2.87 13.15 24.81
N ASP A 377 3.61 13.81 23.89
CA ASP A 377 5.08 13.67 23.79
C ASP A 377 5.77 14.11 25.09
N VAL A 378 5.35 15.25 25.63
CA VAL A 378 5.86 15.75 26.91
C VAL A 378 5.52 14.77 28.06
N ALA A 379 4.27 14.29 28.12
CA ALA A 379 3.81 13.38 29.16
C ALA A 379 4.56 12.03 29.12
N LYS A 380 4.78 11.49 27.93
CA LYS A 380 5.53 10.24 27.72
C LYS A 380 6.97 10.33 28.19
N LEU A 381 7.69 11.38 27.80
CA LEU A 381 9.07 11.61 28.25
C LEU A 381 9.13 11.88 29.76
N ALA A 382 8.09 12.54 30.31
CA ALA A 382 7.97 12.75 31.72
C ALA A 382 7.71 11.45 32.50
N ALA A 383 6.93 10.50 31.94
CA ALA A 383 6.73 9.16 32.50
C ALA A 383 8.02 8.36 32.56
N GLN A 384 8.90 8.51 31.56
CA GLN A 384 10.25 7.94 31.52
C GLN A 384 11.24 8.62 32.50
N ARG A 385 10.76 9.51 33.37
CA ARG A 385 11.53 10.23 34.40
C ARG A 385 12.55 11.26 33.86
N LEU A 386 12.49 11.67 32.61
CA LEU A 386 13.33 12.75 32.08
C LEU A 386 12.99 14.07 32.78
N SER A 387 13.97 14.86 33.14
CA SER A 387 13.77 16.24 33.67
C SER A 387 13.17 17.17 32.60
N ASN A 388 12.56 18.28 33.03
CA ASN A 388 12.01 19.25 32.07
C ASN A 388 13.06 19.81 31.10
N LYS A 389 14.32 19.91 31.56
CA LYS A 389 15.45 20.34 30.73
C LYS A 389 15.80 19.32 29.67
N GLU A 390 15.81 18.03 30.00
CA GLU A 390 16.05 16.94 29.04
C GLU A 390 14.91 16.81 28.04
N ILE A 391 13.65 16.91 28.48
CA ILE A 391 12.47 16.94 27.61
C ILE A 391 12.54 18.13 26.64
N ALA A 392 12.89 19.31 27.16
CA ALA A 392 13.05 20.53 26.36
C ALA A 392 14.11 20.34 25.27
N ALA A 393 15.26 19.76 25.62
CA ALA A 393 16.33 19.46 24.67
C ALA A 393 15.90 18.43 23.61
N GLN A 394 15.23 17.36 24.03
CA GLN A 394 14.81 16.28 23.13
C GLN A 394 13.68 16.70 22.18
N LEU A 395 12.79 17.56 22.63
CA LEU A 395 11.67 18.07 21.85
C LEU A 395 11.96 19.40 21.13
N PHE A 396 13.17 19.96 21.26
CA PHE A 396 13.58 21.24 20.68
C PHE A 396 12.63 22.39 21.06
N ILE A 397 12.27 22.51 22.35
CA ILE A 397 11.41 23.57 22.90
C ILE A 397 12.04 24.20 24.16
N ALA A 398 11.51 25.36 24.61
CA ALA A 398 11.94 25.98 25.85
C ALA A 398 11.49 25.16 27.08
N GLU A 399 12.29 25.12 28.14
CA GLU A 399 11.93 24.45 29.40
C GLU A 399 10.65 25.04 30.03
N SER A 400 10.40 26.34 29.84
CA SER A 400 9.17 27.01 30.24
C SER A 400 7.93 26.43 29.54
N THR A 401 8.08 26.07 28.25
CA THR A 401 7.02 25.42 27.46
C THR A 401 6.72 24.00 28.00
N VAL A 402 7.76 23.24 28.38
CA VAL A 402 7.57 21.93 29.03
C VAL A 402 6.81 22.09 30.34
N LYS A 403 7.19 23.07 31.20
CA LYS A 403 6.49 23.35 32.46
C LYS A 403 5.02 23.71 32.25
N SER A 404 4.72 24.52 31.24
CA SER A 404 3.36 24.90 30.87
C SER A 404 2.55 23.67 30.41
N ASN A 405 3.11 22.88 29.51
CA ASN A 405 2.47 21.63 29.04
C ASN A 405 2.21 20.65 30.18
N MET A 406 3.18 20.46 31.09
CA MET A 406 3.00 19.60 32.26
C MET A 406 1.81 20.01 33.12
N LYS A 407 1.61 21.31 33.32
CA LYS A 407 0.45 21.81 34.08
C LYS A 407 -0.87 21.49 33.38
N VAL A 408 -0.93 21.64 32.04
CA VAL A 408 -2.11 21.31 31.24
C VAL A 408 -2.36 19.80 31.25
N ILE A 409 -1.30 18.99 31.09
CA ILE A 409 -1.36 17.52 31.12
C ILE A 409 -1.93 17.03 32.45
N PHE A 410 -1.42 17.55 33.59
CA PHE A 410 -1.93 17.15 34.93
C PHE A 410 -3.41 17.46 35.07
N ASN A 411 -3.86 18.63 34.61
CA ASN A 411 -5.27 18.98 34.64
C ASN A 411 -6.13 18.05 33.73
N LYS A 412 -5.66 17.74 32.53
CA LYS A 412 -6.39 16.90 31.58
C LYS A 412 -6.45 15.43 32.06
N LEU A 413 -5.36 14.92 32.61
CA LEU A 413 -5.29 13.55 33.15
C LEU A 413 -5.85 13.42 34.57
N GLN A 414 -6.23 14.52 35.20
CA GLN A 414 -6.70 14.58 36.61
C GLN A 414 -5.71 13.93 37.59
N ILE A 415 -4.41 14.17 37.40
CA ILE A 415 -3.33 13.68 38.25
C ILE A 415 -2.67 14.80 39.03
N ASN A 416 -2.08 14.48 40.16
CA ASN A 416 -1.44 15.44 41.05
C ASN A 416 0.09 15.32 41.10
N SER A 417 0.63 14.26 40.51
CA SER A 417 2.07 14.00 40.53
C SER A 417 2.60 13.47 39.21
N ARG A 418 3.87 13.77 38.94
CA ARG A 418 4.57 13.26 37.75
C ARG A 418 4.69 11.73 37.76
N ALA A 419 4.75 11.10 38.94
CA ALA A 419 4.86 9.65 39.05
C ALA A 419 3.63 8.92 38.51
N GLU A 420 2.46 9.55 38.59
CA GLU A 420 1.19 8.99 38.11
C GLU A 420 1.10 8.90 36.58
N LEU A 421 1.93 9.66 35.85
CA LEU A 421 2.02 9.56 34.38
C LEU A 421 2.36 8.14 33.90
N LYS A 422 3.07 7.37 34.72
CA LYS A 422 3.40 5.99 34.43
C LYS A 422 2.17 5.12 34.16
N ASN A 423 1.07 5.39 34.84
CA ASN A 423 -0.17 4.61 34.71
C ASN A 423 -0.85 4.80 33.35
N PHE A 424 -0.47 5.84 32.60
CA PHE A 424 -1.05 6.21 31.31
C PHE A 424 -0.13 5.85 30.13
N PHE A 425 1.18 5.79 30.33
CA PHE A 425 2.17 5.71 29.27
C PHE A 425 3.14 4.51 29.38
N GLU A 426 3.02 3.68 30.39
CA GLU A 426 3.63 2.35 30.54
C GLU A 426 2.54 1.25 30.59
#